data_b9edeaa950679e7ecf9ab9a87e3f9d41
#
_entry.id   b9edeaa950679e7ecf9ab9a87e3f9d41
#
_cell.length_a   1.000
_cell.length_b   1.000
_cell.length_c   1.000
_cell.angle_alpha   90.00
_cell.angle_beta   90.00
_cell.angle_gamma   90.00
#
_symmetry.space_group_name_H-M   'P 1'
#
loop_
_entity.id
_entity.type
_entity.pdbx_description
1 polymer ?
#
loop_
_entity_poly.entity_id
_entity_poly.type
_entity_poly.pdbx_seq_one_letter_code
_entity_poly.pdbx_strand_id
1 'polypeptide(L)'
;MTNPFFKNYGPFTLKDIYKVLKIKKDNLNFKTKIFDITDLNSASNKDITFLHSNKYKSQALITKAAACITTKNLQHILPSKCEKIIVENVLISTAKVTEILYPDSINDDFDITVKEISKTKFKNKVKFGKNVLIGSN
;
A
#
# COMPACT_ATOMS: atom_id res chain seq x y z
N MET A 1 4.37 11.81 8.41
CA MET A 1 4.53 12.75 7.26
C MET A 1 3.30 12.60 6.38
N THR A 2 2.59 13.66 6.09
CA THR A 2 1.43 13.59 5.19
C THR A 2 1.93 13.49 3.74
N ASN A 3 1.39 12.53 2.97
CA ASN A 3 1.69 12.42 1.55
C ASN A 3 1.16 13.67 0.82
N PRO A 4 2.01 14.44 0.11
CA PRO A 4 1.58 15.68 -0.54
C PRO A 4 0.78 15.44 -1.83
N PHE A 5 0.81 14.21 -2.38
CA PHE A 5 0.21 13.90 -3.68
C PHE A 5 -1.14 13.20 -3.58
N PHE A 6 -1.33 12.37 -2.55
CA PHE A 6 -2.53 11.55 -2.41
C PHE A 6 -3.17 11.72 -1.05
N LYS A 7 -4.48 11.75 -1.02
CA LYS A 7 -5.25 11.80 0.23
C LYS A 7 -5.18 10.45 0.93
N ASN A 8 -4.79 10.47 2.21
CA ASN A 8 -4.85 9.30 3.09
C ASN A 8 -6.27 9.15 3.66
N TYR A 9 -6.88 7.99 3.50
CA TYR A 9 -8.22 7.65 3.97
C TYR A 9 -8.24 6.90 5.31
N GLY A 10 -7.07 6.67 5.91
CA GLY A 10 -6.96 6.09 7.25
C GLY A 10 -7.51 6.99 8.37
N PRO A 11 -7.52 6.51 9.61
CA PRO A 11 -6.92 5.24 10.03
C PRO A 11 -7.83 4.03 9.82
N PHE A 12 -7.22 2.88 9.59
CA PHE A 12 -7.89 1.57 9.57
C PHE A 12 -7.49 0.75 10.78
N THR A 13 -8.39 -0.13 11.25
CA THR A 13 -8.03 -1.06 12.31
C THR A 13 -7.23 -2.25 11.76
N LEU A 14 -6.45 -2.92 12.60
CA LEU A 14 -5.81 -4.18 12.19
C LEU A 14 -6.83 -5.19 11.66
N LYS A 15 -8.05 -5.21 12.21
CA LYS A 15 -9.14 -6.06 11.71
C LYS A 15 -9.47 -5.77 10.24
N ASP A 16 -9.53 -4.49 9.86
CA ASP A 16 -9.80 -4.09 8.47
C ASP A 16 -8.67 -4.55 7.55
N ILE A 17 -7.41 -4.40 7.98
CA ILE A 17 -6.24 -4.87 7.25
C ILE A 17 -6.30 -6.39 7.02
N TYR A 18 -6.55 -7.18 8.08
CA TYR A 18 -6.68 -8.64 7.96
C TYR A 18 -7.83 -9.04 7.04
N LYS A 19 -8.96 -8.32 7.09
CA LYS A 19 -10.12 -8.55 6.21
C LYS A 19 -9.76 -8.31 4.73
N VAL A 20 -9.08 -7.21 4.43
CA VAL A 20 -8.62 -6.87 3.06
C VAL A 20 -7.66 -7.93 2.53
N LEU A 21 -6.77 -8.42 3.37
CA LEU A 21 -5.83 -9.48 3.02
C LEU A 21 -6.46 -10.88 3.01
N LYS A 22 -7.73 -11.01 3.41
CA LYS A 22 -8.48 -12.29 3.53
C LYS A 22 -7.80 -13.30 4.46
N ILE A 23 -7.15 -12.81 5.51
CA ILE A 23 -6.49 -13.63 6.52
C ILE A 23 -7.39 -13.71 7.76
N LYS A 24 -7.60 -14.94 8.26
CA LYS A 24 -8.28 -15.18 9.53
C LYS A 24 -7.24 -15.20 10.64
N LYS A 25 -7.45 -14.43 11.68
CA LYS A 25 -6.66 -14.49 12.92
C LYS A 25 -7.58 -14.25 14.12
N ASP A 26 -7.51 -15.16 15.06
CA ASP A 26 -8.19 -15.00 16.34
C ASP A 26 -7.34 -14.12 17.28
N ASN A 27 -7.99 -13.49 18.26
CA ASN A 27 -7.34 -12.68 19.29
C ASN A 27 -6.54 -11.46 18.80
N LEU A 28 -7.01 -10.82 17.72
CA LEU A 28 -6.45 -9.54 17.29
C LEU A 28 -6.74 -8.43 18.30
N ASN A 29 -5.75 -7.58 18.54
CA ASN A 29 -5.97 -6.32 19.24
C ASN A 29 -6.70 -5.34 18.32
N PHE A 30 -8.04 -5.38 18.34
CA PHE A 30 -8.90 -4.53 17.49
C PHE A 30 -8.76 -3.03 17.77
N LYS A 31 -8.13 -2.63 18.88
CA LYS A 31 -7.92 -1.23 19.24
C LYS A 31 -6.76 -0.59 18.47
N THR A 32 -5.84 -1.40 17.94
CA THR A 32 -4.70 -0.87 17.18
C THR A 32 -5.17 -0.30 15.84
N LYS A 33 -4.94 1.01 15.67
CA LYS A 33 -5.25 1.73 14.43
C LYS A 33 -3.98 1.98 13.63
N ILE A 34 -4.07 1.74 12.35
CA ILE A 34 -3.01 1.98 11.37
C ILE A 34 -3.34 3.27 10.62
N PHE A 35 -2.46 4.23 10.69
CA PHE A 35 -2.64 5.56 10.09
C PHE A 35 -1.99 5.66 8.72
N ASP A 36 -0.87 4.99 8.52
CA ASP A 36 -0.12 5.06 7.27
C ASP A 36 0.65 3.77 6.98
N ILE A 37 1.13 3.65 5.75
CA ILE A 37 2.05 2.62 5.31
C ILE A 37 3.39 3.27 4.94
N THR A 38 4.47 2.82 5.57
CA THR A 38 5.79 3.43 5.43
C THR A 38 6.88 2.37 5.36
N ASP A 39 8.10 2.79 5.04
CA ASP A 39 9.27 1.91 5.08
C ASP A 39 9.66 1.53 6.51
N LEU A 40 10.54 0.53 6.66
CA LEU A 40 10.97 -0.02 7.95
C LEU A 40 11.63 1.00 8.88
N ASN A 41 12.35 1.99 8.33
CA ASN A 41 13.08 2.99 9.12
C ASN A 41 12.17 4.13 9.58
N SER A 42 11.25 4.54 8.72
CA SER A 42 10.37 5.70 8.95
C SER A 42 9.13 5.35 9.77
N ALA A 43 8.79 4.05 9.85
CA ALA A 43 7.58 3.60 10.52
C ALA A 43 7.55 3.93 12.02
N SER A 44 6.42 4.46 12.47
CA SER A 44 6.10 4.70 13.87
C SER A 44 5.19 3.59 14.44
N ASN A 45 4.88 3.68 15.72
CA ASN A 45 3.94 2.77 16.39
C ASN A 45 2.47 2.94 15.96
N LYS A 46 2.21 3.74 14.94
CA LYS A 46 0.90 3.94 14.31
C LYS A 46 0.87 3.50 12.85
N ASP A 47 1.99 3.01 12.33
CA ASP A 47 2.15 2.71 10.92
C ASP A 47 2.28 1.21 10.68
N ILE A 48 1.91 0.79 9.47
CA ILE A 48 2.22 -0.53 8.94
C ILE A 48 3.42 -0.44 8.00
N THR A 49 4.26 -1.46 8.02
CA THR A 49 5.41 -1.59 7.12
C THR A 49 5.42 -2.97 6.45
N PHE A 50 6.42 -3.27 5.67
CA PHE A 50 6.56 -4.56 5.00
C PHE A 50 8.01 -5.03 4.96
N LEU A 51 8.20 -6.36 5.04
CA LEU A 51 9.49 -7.03 4.97
C LEU A 51 9.41 -8.21 3.99
N HIS A 52 9.97 -8.05 2.80
CA HIS A 52 9.94 -9.07 1.75
C HIS A 52 11.27 -9.77 1.48
N SER A 53 12.36 -9.30 2.10
CA SER A 53 13.70 -9.85 1.87
C SER A 53 14.57 -9.74 3.11
N ASN A 54 15.39 -10.77 3.33
CA ASN A 54 16.40 -10.80 4.40
C ASN A 54 17.45 -9.67 4.26
N LYS A 55 17.57 -9.09 3.08
CA LYS A 55 18.45 -7.95 2.79
C LYS A 55 18.20 -6.76 3.72
N TYR A 56 16.96 -6.60 4.19
CA TYR A 56 16.52 -5.50 5.07
C TYR A 56 16.50 -5.88 6.55
N LYS A 57 17.21 -6.94 6.94
CA LYS A 57 17.22 -7.46 8.31
C LYS A 57 17.61 -6.41 9.35
N SER A 58 18.63 -5.59 9.08
CA SER A 58 19.10 -4.55 10.00
C SER A 58 18.00 -3.51 10.31
N GLN A 59 17.27 -3.06 9.28
CA GLN A 59 16.16 -2.13 9.45
C GLN A 59 14.96 -2.79 10.15
N ALA A 60 14.69 -4.04 9.81
CA ALA A 60 13.57 -4.80 10.39
C ALA A 60 13.73 -5.03 11.90
N LEU A 61 14.96 -5.28 12.37
CA LEU A 61 15.27 -5.50 13.79
C LEU A 61 14.94 -4.30 14.69
N ILE A 62 15.05 -3.09 14.14
CA ILE A 62 14.89 -1.83 14.89
C ILE A 62 13.61 -1.06 14.55
N THR A 63 12.78 -1.60 13.66
CA THR A 63 11.55 -0.90 13.25
C THR A 63 10.63 -0.65 14.45
N LYS A 64 9.98 0.50 14.44
CA LYS A 64 8.97 0.90 15.43
C LYS A 64 7.55 0.68 14.95
N ALA A 65 7.36 0.04 13.79
CA ALA A 65 6.04 -0.18 13.20
C ALA A 65 5.09 -0.92 14.14
N ALA A 66 3.82 -0.54 14.11
CA ALA A 66 2.75 -1.26 14.83
C ALA A 66 2.53 -2.65 14.25
N ALA A 67 2.63 -2.78 12.93
CA ALA A 67 2.48 -4.04 12.21
C ALA A 67 3.43 -4.12 11.01
N CYS A 68 3.76 -5.33 10.58
CA CYS A 68 4.59 -5.58 9.41
C CYS A 68 4.02 -6.73 8.58
N ILE A 69 3.83 -6.49 7.29
CA ILE A 69 3.48 -7.52 6.31
C ILE A 69 4.74 -8.29 5.95
N THR A 70 4.76 -9.59 6.20
CA THR A 70 5.95 -10.41 6.00
C THR A 70 5.60 -11.87 5.70
N THR A 71 6.61 -12.67 5.40
CA THR A 71 6.46 -14.12 5.24
C THR A 71 6.76 -14.87 6.54
N LYS A 72 6.32 -16.13 6.61
CA LYS A 72 6.60 -17.03 7.73
C LYS A 72 8.11 -17.14 8.03
N ASN A 73 8.93 -17.13 6.99
CA ASN A 73 10.38 -17.29 7.12
C ASN A 73 11.10 -16.05 7.68
N LEU A 74 10.53 -14.85 7.50
CA LEU A 74 11.16 -13.59 7.90
C LEU A 74 10.59 -13.01 9.20
N GLN A 75 9.46 -13.52 9.69
CA GLN A 75 8.77 -12.98 10.86
C GLN A 75 9.63 -12.91 12.13
N HIS A 76 10.57 -13.84 12.28
CA HIS A 76 11.47 -13.92 13.44
C HIS A 76 12.44 -12.74 13.57
N ILE A 77 12.63 -11.97 12.48
CA ILE A 77 13.51 -10.80 12.45
C ILE A 77 12.86 -9.60 13.14
N LEU A 78 11.53 -9.55 13.13
CA LEU A 78 10.77 -8.39 13.60
C LEU A 78 10.68 -8.33 15.13
N PRO A 79 10.66 -7.12 15.72
CA PRO A 79 10.49 -6.94 17.16
C PRO A 79 9.20 -7.60 17.69
N SER A 80 9.20 -8.02 18.95
CA SER A 80 8.04 -8.65 19.59
C SER A 80 6.80 -7.75 19.64
N LYS A 81 6.99 -6.44 19.77
CA LYS A 81 5.93 -5.42 19.79
C LYS A 81 5.27 -5.18 18.44
N CYS A 82 5.94 -5.55 17.33
CA CYS A 82 5.41 -5.40 15.99
C CYS A 82 4.49 -6.59 15.66
N GLU A 83 3.25 -6.31 15.29
CA GLU A 83 2.31 -7.36 14.84
C GLU A 83 2.79 -7.92 13.49
N LYS A 84 2.91 -9.26 13.39
CA LYS A 84 3.38 -9.94 12.18
C LYS A 84 2.18 -10.41 11.36
N ILE A 85 1.97 -9.79 10.22
CA ILE A 85 0.93 -10.16 9.26
C ILE A 85 1.56 -11.11 8.23
N ILE A 86 1.31 -12.40 8.41
CA ILE A 86 1.94 -13.44 7.59
C ILE A 86 1.17 -13.64 6.30
N VAL A 87 1.88 -13.49 5.18
CA VAL A 87 1.34 -13.62 3.83
C VAL A 87 2.28 -14.45 2.95
N GLU A 88 1.77 -14.96 1.84
CA GLU A 88 2.59 -15.65 0.83
C GLU A 88 3.33 -14.66 -0.06
N ASN A 89 2.65 -13.60 -0.51
CA ASN A 89 3.24 -12.56 -1.35
C ASN A 89 3.15 -11.19 -0.66
N VAL A 90 4.29 -10.74 -0.14
CA VAL A 90 4.39 -9.49 0.61
C VAL A 90 4.05 -8.27 -0.27
N LEU A 91 4.58 -8.22 -1.50
CA LEU A 91 4.41 -7.04 -2.36
C LEU A 91 2.95 -6.87 -2.82
N ILE A 92 2.28 -7.96 -3.20
CA ILE A 92 0.85 -7.92 -3.54
C ILE A 92 0.01 -7.51 -2.33
N SER A 93 0.32 -8.05 -1.15
CA SER A 93 -0.40 -7.70 0.08
C SER A 93 -0.17 -6.24 0.48
N THR A 94 1.05 -5.73 0.32
CA THR A 94 1.39 -4.33 0.52
C THR A 94 0.59 -3.43 -0.42
N ALA A 95 0.51 -3.77 -1.71
CA ALA A 95 -0.29 -3.03 -2.68
C ALA A 95 -1.77 -2.95 -2.28
N LYS A 96 -2.38 -4.05 -1.82
CA LYS A 96 -3.78 -4.06 -1.34
C LYS A 96 -3.99 -3.16 -0.12
N VAL A 97 -3.05 -3.11 0.80
CA VAL A 97 -3.13 -2.22 1.97
C VAL A 97 -2.93 -0.77 1.54
N THR A 98 -2.01 -0.51 0.61
CA THR A 98 -1.82 0.83 0.05
C THR A 98 -3.10 1.31 -0.66
N GLU A 99 -3.79 0.44 -1.39
CA GLU A 99 -5.03 0.76 -2.10
C GLU A 99 -6.14 1.26 -1.16
N ILE A 100 -6.30 0.70 0.02
CA ILE A 100 -7.30 1.19 0.98
C ILE A 100 -6.88 2.49 1.66
N LEU A 101 -5.59 2.70 1.91
CA LEU A 101 -5.07 3.94 2.49
C LEU A 101 -5.04 5.08 1.48
N TYR A 102 -4.73 4.78 0.23
CA TYR A 102 -4.55 5.75 -0.87
C TYR A 102 -5.24 5.27 -2.15
N PRO A 103 -6.58 5.16 -2.18
CA PRO A 103 -7.32 4.65 -3.35
C PRO A 103 -7.07 5.46 -4.61
N ASP A 104 -6.83 6.76 -4.46
CA ASP A 104 -6.58 7.65 -5.59
C ASP A 104 -5.19 7.46 -6.23
N SER A 105 -4.29 6.68 -5.59
CA SER A 105 -2.93 6.43 -6.12
C SER A 105 -2.89 5.43 -7.28
N ILE A 106 -3.97 4.70 -7.53
CA ILE A 106 -4.06 3.64 -8.54
C ILE A 106 -4.70 4.14 -9.83
N ASN A 107 -5.49 5.20 -9.74
CA ASN A 107 -6.20 5.76 -10.87
C ASN A 107 -5.37 6.87 -11.52
N ASP A 108 -5.16 6.76 -12.85
CA ASP A 108 -4.61 7.84 -13.67
C ASP A 108 -5.64 8.97 -13.92
N ASP A 109 -6.66 9.08 -13.07
CA ASP A 109 -7.75 10.07 -13.19
C ASP A 109 -7.34 11.49 -12.72
N PHE A 110 -6.03 11.76 -12.70
CA PHE A 110 -5.50 13.09 -12.32
C PHE A 110 -5.88 14.21 -13.27
N ASP A 111 -6.08 13.86 -14.52
CA ASP A 111 -6.42 14.83 -15.56
C ASP A 111 -7.88 14.68 -15.97
N ILE A 112 -8.75 15.53 -15.42
CA ILE A 112 -10.17 15.61 -15.78
C ILE A 112 -10.39 15.96 -17.26
N THR A 113 -9.33 16.39 -17.96
CA THR A 113 -9.37 16.75 -19.38
C THR A 113 -9.08 15.57 -20.30
N VAL A 114 -8.71 14.40 -19.74
CA VAL A 114 -8.45 13.18 -20.50
C VAL A 114 -9.67 12.79 -21.33
N LYS A 115 -9.45 12.57 -22.62
CA LYS A 115 -10.49 12.24 -23.60
C LYS A 115 -10.17 10.93 -24.31
N GLU A 116 -11.22 10.22 -24.69
CA GLU A 116 -11.08 9.11 -25.63
C GLU A 116 -10.52 9.60 -26.98
N ILE A 117 -9.71 8.76 -27.64
CA ILE A 117 -9.11 9.06 -28.95
C ILE A 117 -10.17 9.51 -29.98
N SER A 118 -11.36 8.91 -29.95
CA SER A 118 -12.50 9.23 -30.81
C SER A 118 -12.94 10.69 -30.72
N LYS A 119 -12.70 11.34 -29.60
CA LYS A 119 -13.09 12.73 -29.31
C LYS A 119 -11.96 13.73 -29.53
N THR A 120 -10.80 13.29 -29.99
CA THR A 120 -9.64 14.16 -30.24
C THR A 120 -9.56 14.63 -31.68
N LYS A 121 -8.97 15.82 -31.88
CA LYS A 121 -8.71 16.38 -33.23
C LYS A 121 -7.67 15.58 -34.03
N PHE A 122 -6.94 14.66 -33.39
CA PHE A 122 -5.83 13.92 -33.99
C PHE A 122 -6.19 12.51 -34.46
N LYS A 123 -7.42 12.04 -34.21
CA LYS A 123 -7.83 10.64 -34.44
C LYS A 123 -7.48 10.08 -35.84
N ASN A 124 -7.48 10.96 -36.85
CA ASN A 124 -7.23 10.58 -38.23
C ASN A 124 -5.78 10.87 -38.69
N LYS A 125 -4.95 11.48 -37.86
CA LYS A 125 -3.57 11.92 -38.19
C LYS A 125 -2.49 11.07 -37.55
N VAL A 126 -2.82 10.28 -36.52
CA VAL A 126 -1.85 9.53 -35.72
C VAL A 126 -2.37 8.10 -35.48
N LYS A 127 -1.48 7.11 -35.57
CA LYS A 127 -1.78 5.74 -35.17
C LYS A 127 -1.59 5.62 -33.66
N PHE A 128 -2.61 5.15 -32.95
CA PHE A 128 -2.58 4.93 -31.52
C PHE A 128 -2.44 3.45 -31.20
N GLY A 129 -1.77 3.15 -30.10
CA GLY A 129 -1.76 1.81 -29.51
C GLY A 129 -3.10 1.46 -28.85
N LYS A 130 -3.15 0.34 -28.14
CA LYS A 130 -4.30 -0.05 -27.32
C LYS A 130 -4.28 0.73 -26.01
N ASN A 131 -5.47 1.08 -25.50
CA ASN A 131 -5.66 1.74 -24.19
C ASN A 131 -4.92 3.09 -24.04
N VAL A 132 -4.91 3.90 -25.09
CA VAL A 132 -4.33 5.24 -25.07
C VAL A 132 -5.36 6.26 -24.62
N LEU A 133 -5.00 7.06 -23.61
CA LEU A 133 -5.74 8.23 -23.15
C LEU A 133 -4.94 9.50 -23.49
N ILE A 134 -5.64 10.56 -23.86
CA ILE A 134 -5.01 11.82 -24.28
C ILE A 134 -5.48 12.92 -23.36
N GLY A 135 -4.52 13.49 -22.60
CA GLY A 135 -4.73 14.72 -21.84
C GLY A 135 -4.66 15.96 -22.72
N SER A 136 -5.27 17.04 -22.32
CA SER A 136 -5.15 18.35 -22.96
C SER A 136 -4.19 19.21 -22.15
N ASN A 137 -3.00 19.44 -22.70
CA ASN A 137 -2.09 20.50 -22.27
C ASN A 137 -2.17 21.66 -23.26
#